data_8fd19b85726c3b0c895c357ef276c091
#
_entry.id   8fd19b85726c3b0c895c357ef276c091
#
_cell.length_a   1.000
_cell.length_b   1.000
_cell.length_c   1.000
_cell.angle_alpha   90.00
_cell.angle_beta   90.00
_cell.angle_gamma   90.00
#
_symmetry.space_group_name_H-M   'P 1'
#
loop_
_entity.id
_entity.type
_entity.pdbx_description
1 polymer ?
#
loop_
_entity_poly.entity_id
_entity_poly.type
_entity_poly.pdbx_seq_one_letter_code
_entity_poly.pdbx_strand_id
1 'polypeptide(L)'
;MSISERAGRLALALLFSAAAAPALADPGPELGEPVTAAEIAKWNISIAPDGATLPPGQGDARRGRAVYQDRCVACHSADGEGGEGTAGPLAGGIGSLASDKPLKTVGSYWPHATTIFDYVRRAMPYDRPMSLGNDDVYALTAYILALNGIIGDTTTLDATTLPKITMPNRAGFVLHWPEPD
;
A
#
# COMPACT_ATOMS: atom_id res chain seq x y z
N MET A 1 5.19 -44.64 54.09
CA MET A 1 6.23 -43.97 53.29
C MET A 1 7.18 -43.28 54.24
N SER A 2 8.44 -43.70 54.26
CA SER A 2 9.44 -43.22 55.22
C SER A 2 9.96 -41.82 54.79
N ILE A 3 10.47 -41.05 55.79
CA ILE A 3 11.02 -39.71 55.57
C ILE A 3 12.20 -39.75 54.56
N SER A 4 12.93 -40.84 54.55
CA SER A 4 14.06 -41.05 53.60
C SER A 4 13.62 -41.15 52.13
N GLU A 5 12.47 -41.76 51.84
CA GLU A 5 11.95 -41.84 50.45
C GLU A 5 11.44 -40.47 49.92
N ARG A 6 10.92 -39.63 50.82
CA ARG A 6 10.50 -38.27 50.41
C ARG A 6 11.69 -37.34 50.15
N ALA A 7 12.77 -37.49 50.93
CA ALA A 7 14.02 -36.74 50.74
C ALA A 7 14.72 -37.13 49.41
N GLY A 8 14.74 -38.42 49.08
CA GLY A 8 15.33 -38.90 47.84
C GLY A 8 14.58 -38.42 46.56
N ARG A 9 13.25 -38.36 46.64
CA ARG A 9 12.43 -37.87 45.51
C ARG A 9 12.52 -36.35 45.30
N LEU A 10 12.66 -35.57 46.40
CA LEU A 10 12.89 -34.13 46.34
C LEU A 10 14.30 -33.80 45.79
N ALA A 11 15.31 -34.55 46.17
CA ALA A 11 16.67 -34.38 45.67
C ALA A 11 16.78 -34.71 44.18
N LEU A 12 16.06 -35.74 43.70
CA LEU A 12 16.02 -36.11 42.30
C LEU A 12 15.27 -35.10 41.43
N ALA A 13 14.17 -34.48 41.96
CA ALA A 13 13.42 -33.43 41.27
C ALA A 13 14.23 -32.13 41.14
N LEU A 14 15.04 -31.79 42.14
CA LEU A 14 15.91 -30.61 42.13
C LEU A 14 17.10 -30.77 41.14
N LEU A 15 17.61 -31.98 40.95
CA LEU A 15 18.66 -32.26 39.98
C LEU A 15 18.17 -32.16 38.52
N PHE A 16 16.88 -32.48 38.26
CA PHE A 16 16.32 -32.37 36.91
C PHE A 16 15.98 -30.92 36.53
N SER A 17 15.73 -30.04 37.51
CA SER A 17 15.43 -28.63 37.25
C SER A 17 16.65 -27.78 36.90
N ALA A 18 17.87 -28.26 37.17
CA ALA A 18 19.12 -27.52 36.93
C ALA A 18 19.68 -27.68 35.51
N ALA A 19 19.09 -28.53 34.68
CA ALA A 19 19.65 -28.88 33.36
C ALA A 19 19.02 -28.13 32.19
N ALA A 20 18.07 -27.19 32.42
CA ALA A 20 17.56 -26.30 31.37
C ALA A 20 18.47 -25.07 31.23
N ALA A 21 19.70 -25.29 30.77
CA ALA A 21 20.49 -24.18 30.26
C ALA A 21 19.73 -23.56 29.07
N PRO A 22 19.53 -22.24 29.01
CA PRO A 22 18.99 -21.64 27.82
C PRO A 22 19.90 -22.00 26.66
N ALA A 23 19.37 -22.67 25.63
CA ALA A 23 20.06 -22.84 24.39
C ALA A 23 20.31 -21.42 23.85
N LEU A 24 21.55 -20.95 23.98
CA LEU A 24 21.98 -19.75 23.24
C LEU A 24 21.83 -20.12 21.77
N ALA A 25 20.85 -19.52 21.11
CA ALA A 25 20.74 -19.62 19.68
C ALA A 25 22.09 -19.19 19.10
N ASP A 26 22.67 -20.06 18.27
CA ASP A 26 23.89 -19.74 17.54
C ASP A 26 23.63 -18.43 16.79
N PRO A 27 24.39 -17.34 17.03
CA PRO A 27 24.27 -16.17 16.20
C PRO A 27 24.57 -16.64 14.78
N GLY A 28 23.54 -16.63 13.93
CA GLY A 28 23.70 -17.08 12.54
C GLY A 28 24.88 -16.40 11.84
N PRO A 29 25.27 -16.85 10.65
CA PRO A 29 26.40 -16.25 9.94
C PRO A 29 26.15 -14.74 9.82
N GLU A 30 27.06 -13.94 10.31
CA GLU A 30 27.03 -12.48 10.23
C GLU A 30 27.21 -12.07 8.75
N LEU A 31 26.10 -12.12 7.98
CA LEU A 31 26.07 -11.74 6.57
C LEU A 31 25.49 -10.33 6.44
N GLY A 32 26.22 -9.48 5.71
CA GLY A 32 25.82 -8.12 5.41
C GLY A 32 26.16 -7.12 6.51
N GLU A 33 25.96 -5.83 6.18
CA GLU A 33 26.18 -4.71 7.08
C GLU A 33 24.83 -4.13 7.54
N PRO A 34 24.71 -3.68 8.79
CA PRO A 34 23.50 -3.00 9.26
C PRO A 34 23.23 -1.74 8.44
N VAL A 35 22.02 -1.62 7.90
CA VAL A 35 21.58 -0.46 7.12
C VAL A 35 21.09 0.64 8.06
N THR A 36 21.51 1.90 7.84
CA THR A 36 21.08 3.02 8.64
C THR A 36 19.62 3.42 8.35
N ALA A 37 18.94 4.04 9.32
CA ALA A 37 17.58 4.57 9.12
C ALA A 37 17.51 5.57 7.96
N ALA A 38 18.56 6.35 7.72
CA ALA A 38 18.65 7.31 6.61
C ALA A 38 18.74 6.62 5.24
N GLU A 39 19.36 5.46 5.16
CA GLU A 39 19.41 4.64 3.94
C GLU A 39 18.06 3.95 3.71
N ILE A 40 17.47 3.38 4.76
CA ILE A 40 16.12 2.77 4.69
C ILE A 40 15.10 3.81 4.19
N ALA A 41 15.14 5.05 4.68
CA ALA A 41 14.20 6.11 4.30
C ALA A 41 14.20 6.42 2.79
N LYS A 42 15.33 6.23 2.09
CA LYS A 42 15.40 6.42 0.62
C LYS A 42 14.60 5.38 -0.16
N TRP A 43 14.44 4.19 0.39
CA TRP A 43 13.76 3.05 -0.24
C TRP A 43 12.35 2.83 0.29
N ASN A 44 12.08 3.28 1.52
CA ASN A 44 10.78 3.13 2.17
C ASN A 44 9.83 4.25 1.71
N ILE A 45 9.41 4.18 0.45
CA ILE A 45 8.47 5.13 -0.17
C ILE A 45 7.04 4.57 -0.26
N SER A 46 6.77 3.40 0.32
CA SER A 46 5.45 2.76 0.28
C SER A 46 4.41 3.57 1.04
N ILE A 47 3.24 3.72 0.45
CA ILE A 47 2.10 4.39 1.07
C ILE A 47 1.09 3.34 1.51
N ALA A 48 0.84 3.28 2.81
CA ALA A 48 -0.16 2.38 3.38
C ALA A 48 -1.60 2.87 3.11
N PRO A 49 -2.61 1.99 3.20
CA PRO A 49 -4.01 2.35 3.00
C PRO A 49 -4.52 3.49 3.88
N ASP A 50 -4.00 3.62 5.10
CA ASP A 50 -4.30 4.70 6.06
C ASP A 50 -3.57 6.02 5.77
N GLY A 51 -2.63 6.01 4.80
CA GLY A 51 -1.85 7.17 4.43
C GLY A 51 -0.73 7.54 5.39
N ALA A 52 -0.32 6.65 6.31
CA ALA A 52 0.65 6.95 7.36
C ALA A 52 2.00 7.51 6.85
N THR A 53 2.38 7.20 5.60
CA THR A 53 3.66 7.60 4.99
C THR A 53 3.49 8.57 3.81
N LEU A 54 2.32 9.18 3.66
CA LEU A 54 2.10 10.20 2.64
C LEU A 54 3.04 11.39 2.85
N PRO A 55 3.78 11.81 1.81
CA PRO A 55 4.67 12.96 1.91
C PRO A 55 3.89 14.27 1.96
N PRO A 56 4.52 15.38 2.44
CA PRO A 56 3.94 16.71 2.31
C PRO A 56 3.69 17.07 0.85
N GLY A 57 2.59 17.80 0.61
CA GLY A 57 2.19 18.25 -0.72
C GLY A 57 0.67 18.30 -0.85
N GLN A 58 0.16 18.87 -1.94
CA GLN A 58 -1.26 18.95 -2.23
C GLN A 58 -1.52 19.16 -3.72
N GLY A 59 -2.73 18.80 -4.18
CA GLY A 59 -3.16 19.06 -5.55
C GLY A 59 -4.64 18.85 -5.76
N ASP A 60 -5.19 19.46 -6.81
CA ASP A 60 -6.58 19.28 -7.25
C ASP A 60 -6.65 18.71 -8.67
N ALA A 61 -7.87 18.34 -9.10
CA ALA A 61 -8.06 17.73 -10.41
C ALA A 61 -7.78 18.69 -11.58
N ARG A 62 -7.87 20.00 -11.39
CA ARG A 62 -7.57 20.98 -12.45
C ARG A 62 -6.08 20.97 -12.78
N ARG A 63 -5.23 21.05 -11.74
CA ARG A 63 -3.77 20.88 -11.90
C ARG A 63 -3.45 19.49 -12.44
N GLY A 64 -4.10 18.45 -11.91
CA GLY A 64 -3.89 17.06 -12.34
C GLY A 64 -4.19 16.84 -13.81
N ARG A 65 -5.23 17.51 -14.35
CA ARG A 65 -5.54 17.47 -15.77
C ARG A 65 -4.39 17.95 -16.64
N ALA A 66 -3.75 19.05 -16.26
CA ALA A 66 -2.62 19.60 -17.03
C ALA A 66 -1.42 18.64 -17.02
N VAL A 67 -1.09 18.08 -15.85
CA VAL A 67 -0.02 17.07 -15.73
C VAL A 67 -0.36 15.78 -16.50
N TYR A 68 -1.63 15.36 -16.45
CA TYR A 68 -2.11 14.17 -17.16
C TYR A 68 -1.97 14.33 -18.68
N GLN A 69 -2.35 15.48 -19.23
CA GLN A 69 -2.21 15.77 -20.65
C GLN A 69 -0.76 15.78 -21.11
N ASP A 70 0.17 16.22 -20.28
CA ASP A 70 1.60 16.25 -20.61
C ASP A 70 2.27 14.87 -20.47
N ARG A 71 1.86 14.05 -19.51
CA ARG A 71 2.61 12.86 -19.09
C ARG A 71 1.91 11.51 -19.24
N CYS A 72 0.58 11.49 -19.40
CA CYS A 72 -0.20 10.27 -19.25
C CYS A 72 -1.07 9.95 -20.47
N VAL A 73 -1.56 11.00 -21.16
CA VAL A 73 -2.56 10.87 -22.23
C VAL A 73 -2.11 9.96 -23.39
N ALA A 74 -0.83 9.96 -23.70
CA ALA A 74 -0.28 9.15 -24.81
C ALA A 74 -0.50 7.64 -24.62
N CYS A 75 -0.56 7.18 -23.36
CA CYS A 75 -0.77 5.78 -23.02
C CYS A 75 -2.18 5.49 -22.49
N HIS A 76 -2.80 6.44 -21.77
CA HIS A 76 -4.07 6.21 -21.08
C HIS A 76 -5.28 6.88 -21.73
N SER A 77 -5.12 7.53 -22.89
CA SER A 77 -6.13 8.36 -23.60
C SER A 77 -6.60 9.59 -22.81
N ALA A 78 -7.35 10.48 -23.44
CA ALA A 78 -7.77 11.76 -22.82
C ALA A 78 -8.84 11.57 -21.74
N ASP A 79 -9.64 10.53 -21.85
CA ASP A 79 -10.74 10.17 -20.94
C ASP A 79 -10.36 9.12 -19.88
N GLY A 80 -9.14 8.60 -19.96
CA GLY A 80 -8.67 7.55 -19.06
C GLY A 80 -9.22 6.16 -19.35
N GLU A 81 -9.91 5.97 -20.49
CA GLU A 81 -10.48 4.67 -20.87
C GLU A 81 -9.45 3.72 -21.51
N GLY A 82 -8.21 4.19 -21.64
CA GLY A 82 -7.11 3.43 -22.21
C GLY A 82 -7.00 3.63 -23.73
N GLY A 83 -5.84 3.27 -24.28
CA GLY A 83 -5.56 3.38 -25.70
C GLY A 83 -5.33 2.01 -26.34
N GLU A 84 -5.48 1.90 -27.67
CA GLU A 84 -5.14 0.69 -28.39
C GLU A 84 -3.66 0.31 -28.17
N GLY A 85 -3.44 -0.78 -27.42
CA GLY A 85 -2.16 -1.49 -27.36
C GLY A 85 -1.17 -1.11 -26.28
N THR A 86 -1.42 -0.12 -25.39
CA THR A 86 -0.36 0.34 -24.46
C THR A 86 -0.68 0.30 -22.98
N ALA A 87 -1.82 0.79 -22.55
CA ALA A 87 -2.14 0.81 -21.12
C ALA A 87 -3.63 0.51 -20.88
N GLY A 88 -3.89 -0.19 -19.80
CA GLY A 88 -5.27 -0.47 -19.37
C GLY A 88 -6.01 0.79 -18.93
N PRO A 89 -7.35 0.72 -18.84
CA PRO A 89 -8.21 1.84 -18.49
C PRO A 89 -8.01 2.23 -17.01
N LEU A 90 -7.97 3.54 -16.76
CA LEU A 90 -7.95 4.15 -15.44
C LEU A 90 -9.36 4.50 -14.96
N ALA A 91 -10.27 4.75 -15.90
CA ALA A 91 -11.64 5.20 -15.65
C ALA A 91 -12.69 4.23 -16.19
N GLY A 92 -13.92 4.37 -15.73
CA GLY A 92 -15.06 3.53 -16.12
C GLY A 92 -15.25 2.28 -15.27
N GLY A 93 -16.20 1.45 -15.65
CA GLY A 93 -16.47 0.14 -15.02
C GLY A 93 -17.11 0.14 -13.64
N ILE A 94 -17.44 1.30 -13.04
CA ILE A 94 -18.12 1.38 -11.75
C ILE A 94 -19.47 0.65 -11.84
N GLY A 95 -19.72 -0.27 -10.90
CA GLY A 95 -20.91 -1.13 -10.89
C GLY A 95 -20.84 -2.36 -11.79
N SER A 96 -19.80 -2.52 -12.63
CA SER A 96 -19.70 -3.65 -13.56
C SER A 96 -19.15 -4.94 -12.96
N LEU A 97 -18.52 -4.89 -11.76
CA LEU A 97 -17.77 -6.03 -11.21
C LEU A 97 -18.60 -7.30 -11.00
N ALA A 98 -19.91 -7.17 -10.77
CA ALA A 98 -20.84 -8.29 -10.62
C ALA A 98 -21.57 -8.64 -11.94
N SER A 99 -21.23 -8.04 -13.07
CA SER A 99 -21.85 -8.32 -14.38
C SER A 99 -21.09 -9.40 -15.14
N ASP A 100 -21.68 -9.85 -16.26
CA ASP A 100 -21.04 -10.82 -17.17
C ASP A 100 -19.80 -10.24 -17.89
N LYS A 101 -19.61 -8.92 -17.84
CA LYS A 101 -18.47 -8.21 -18.43
C LYS A 101 -17.84 -7.25 -17.43
N PRO A 102 -17.16 -7.73 -16.40
CA PRO A 102 -16.54 -6.89 -15.39
C PRO A 102 -15.38 -6.11 -15.99
N LEU A 103 -15.38 -4.78 -15.80
CA LEU A 103 -14.28 -3.89 -16.17
C LEU A 103 -13.56 -3.41 -14.91
N LYS A 104 -12.33 -3.89 -14.70
CA LYS A 104 -11.49 -3.50 -13.56
C LYS A 104 -10.67 -2.27 -13.90
N THR A 105 -10.99 -1.17 -13.28
CA THR A 105 -10.26 0.11 -13.38
C THR A 105 -9.84 0.60 -12.00
N VAL A 106 -9.16 1.74 -11.95
CA VAL A 106 -8.89 2.41 -10.69
C VAL A 106 -10.20 2.73 -9.95
N GLY A 107 -11.21 3.25 -10.64
CA GLY A 107 -12.49 3.64 -10.04
C GLY A 107 -13.39 2.48 -9.66
N SER A 108 -13.41 1.41 -10.47
CA SER A 108 -14.32 0.29 -10.23
C SER A 108 -13.77 -0.75 -9.26
N TYR A 109 -12.43 -0.94 -9.21
CA TYR A 109 -11.82 -2.09 -8.56
C TYR A 109 -10.96 -1.74 -7.34
N TRP A 110 -10.18 -0.67 -7.36
CA TRP A 110 -9.22 -0.38 -6.31
C TRP A 110 -9.91 0.03 -5.00
N PRO A 111 -9.53 -0.56 -3.85
CA PRO A 111 -10.22 -0.31 -2.58
C PRO A 111 -9.76 0.94 -1.84
N HIS A 112 -8.60 1.52 -2.19
CA HIS A 112 -8.00 2.64 -1.49
C HIS A 112 -7.51 3.71 -2.46
N ALA A 113 -7.88 4.97 -2.22
CA ALA A 113 -7.39 6.10 -3.01
C ALA A 113 -5.88 6.33 -2.82
N THR A 114 -5.33 6.01 -1.65
CA THR A 114 -3.89 6.08 -1.34
C THR A 114 -3.05 5.17 -2.24
N THR A 115 -3.61 4.04 -2.70
CA THR A 115 -2.94 3.15 -3.66
C THR A 115 -2.69 3.82 -5.00
N ILE A 116 -3.56 4.75 -5.44
CA ILE A 116 -3.35 5.51 -6.68
C ILE A 116 -2.10 6.38 -6.53
N PHE A 117 -2.00 7.10 -5.42
CA PHE A 117 -0.83 7.93 -5.11
C PHE A 117 0.46 7.10 -5.09
N ASP A 118 0.46 5.98 -4.36
CA ASP A 118 1.62 5.09 -4.25
C ASP A 118 2.07 4.59 -5.63
N TYR A 119 1.14 4.11 -6.44
CA TYR A 119 1.43 3.57 -7.76
C TYR A 119 1.94 4.64 -8.74
N VAL A 120 1.27 5.80 -8.79
CA VAL A 120 1.70 6.91 -9.65
C VAL A 120 3.10 7.39 -9.25
N ARG A 121 3.34 7.63 -7.95
CA ARG A 121 4.64 8.07 -7.45
C ARG A 121 5.76 7.11 -7.80
N ARG A 122 5.51 5.82 -7.67
CA ARG A 122 6.51 4.75 -7.78
C ARG A 122 6.76 4.31 -9.20
N ALA A 123 5.72 4.20 -10.03
CA ALA A 123 5.77 3.48 -11.29
C ALA A 123 5.41 4.32 -12.52
N MET A 124 4.85 5.53 -12.35
CA MET A 124 4.39 6.38 -13.45
C MET A 124 5.08 7.76 -13.48
N PRO A 125 5.31 8.32 -14.68
CA PRO A 125 5.17 7.73 -16.02
C PRO A 125 6.07 6.52 -16.22
N TYR A 126 5.61 5.52 -16.98
CA TYR A 126 6.32 4.24 -17.14
C TYR A 126 7.75 4.40 -17.71
N ASP A 127 7.96 5.36 -18.59
CA ASP A 127 9.26 5.70 -19.18
C ASP A 127 10.19 6.45 -18.22
N ARG A 128 9.65 7.07 -17.15
CA ARG A 128 10.37 7.85 -16.14
C ARG A 128 9.77 7.70 -14.75
N PRO A 129 9.86 6.53 -14.13
CA PRO A 129 9.35 6.30 -12.77
C PRO A 129 9.97 7.26 -11.76
N MET A 130 9.23 7.63 -10.73
CA MET A 130 9.68 8.51 -9.62
C MET A 130 10.10 9.94 -10.06
N SER A 131 9.73 10.39 -11.25
CA SER A 131 10.09 11.71 -11.78
C SER A 131 9.12 12.84 -11.41
N LEU A 132 7.95 12.51 -10.83
CA LEU A 132 6.93 13.48 -10.45
C LEU A 132 7.15 14.01 -9.03
N GLY A 133 6.95 15.32 -8.85
CA GLY A 133 6.90 15.93 -7.53
C GLY A 133 5.63 15.53 -6.76
N ASN A 134 5.66 15.61 -5.43
CA ASN A 134 4.55 15.21 -4.58
C ASN A 134 3.24 15.91 -4.95
N ASP A 135 3.28 17.23 -5.20
CA ASP A 135 2.10 18.01 -5.59
C ASP A 135 1.49 17.51 -6.90
N ASP A 136 2.32 17.12 -7.88
CA ASP A 136 1.83 16.59 -9.15
C ASP A 136 1.23 15.20 -8.97
N VAL A 137 1.77 14.38 -8.05
CA VAL A 137 1.20 13.08 -7.72
C VAL A 137 -0.16 13.23 -7.02
N TYR A 138 -0.30 14.18 -6.07
CA TYR A 138 -1.60 14.51 -5.46
C TYR A 138 -2.59 15.00 -6.51
N ALA A 139 -2.17 15.91 -7.38
CA ALA A 139 -3.00 16.45 -8.45
C ALA A 139 -3.46 15.38 -9.44
N LEU A 140 -2.57 14.50 -9.89
CA LEU A 140 -2.91 13.36 -10.75
C LEU A 140 -3.87 12.40 -10.07
N THR A 141 -3.63 12.10 -8.78
CA THR A 141 -4.55 11.26 -7.98
C THR A 141 -5.94 11.90 -7.93
N ALA A 142 -6.03 13.22 -7.69
CA ALA A 142 -7.29 13.94 -7.71
C ALA A 142 -7.95 13.88 -9.09
N TYR A 143 -7.20 14.06 -10.17
CA TYR A 143 -7.75 14.00 -11.53
C TYR A 143 -8.26 12.61 -11.90
N ILE A 144 -7.54 11.54 -11.59
CA ILE A 144 -8.00 10.16 -11.83
C ILE A 144 -9.28 9.85 -11.04
N LEU A 145 -9.37 10.31 -9.79
CA LEU A 145 -10.60 10.18 -8.99
C LEU A 145 -11.77 10.99 -9.57
N ALA A 146 -11.50 12.21 -10.08
CA ALA A 146 -12.51 13.04 -10.73
C ALA A 146 -12.98 12.45 -12.06
N LEU A 147 -12.09 11.87 -12.88
CA LEU A 147 -12.45 11.13 -14.11
C LEU A 147 -13.44 9.99 -13.82
N ASN A 148 -13.36 9.38 -12.64
CA ASN A 148 -14.26 8.33 -12.18
C ASN A 148 -15.50 8.88 -11.42
N GLY A 149 -15.68 10.20 -11.33
CA GLY A 149 -16.80 10.80 -10.61
C GLY A 149 -16.80 10.58 -9.09
N ILE A 150 -15.66 10.19 -8.51
CA ILE A 150 -15.51 9.87 -7.08
C ILE A 150 -15.37 11.16 -6.26
N ILE A 151 -14.71 12.19 -6.82
CA ILE A 151 -14.59 13.53 -6.24
C ILE A 151 -14.89 14.60 -7.28
N GLY A 152 -15.13 15.84 -6.82
CA GLY A 152 -15.29 16.99 -7.71
C GLY A 152 -13.95 17.59 -8.16
N ASP A 153 -13.96 18.33 -9.27
CA ASP A 153 -12.77 18.94 -9.91
C ASP A 153 -12.01 19.93 -9.01
N THR A 154 -12.68 20.50 -8.01
CA THR A 154 -12.11 21.50 -7.09
C THR A 154 -11.66 20.91 -5.76
N THR A 155 -11.85 19.60 -5.58
CA THR A 155 -11.43 18.91 -4.35
C THR A 155 -9.91 18.87 -4.29
N THR A 156 -9.34 19.47 -3.25
CA THR A 156 -7.91 19.41 -2.97
C THR A 156 -7.58 18.17 -2.15
N LEU A 157 -6.60 17.41 -2.61
CA LEU A 157 -6.05 16.26 -1.91
C LEU A 157 -4.69 16.60 -1.32
N ASP A 158 -4.47 16.14 -0.10
CA ASP A 158 -3.21 16.20 0.66
C ASP A 158 -3.08 14.94 1.54
N ALA A 159 -2.07 14.89 2.41
CA ALA A 159 -1.83 13.75 3.31
C ALA A 159 -2.97 13.49 4.30
N THR A 160 -3.81 14.50 4.60
CA THR A 160 -4.93 14.38 5.55
C THR A 160 -6.26 14.05 4.87
N THR A 161 -6.45 14.48 3.64
CA THR A 161 -7.72 14.35 2.90
C THR A 161 -7.76 13.10 2.04
N LEU A 162 -6.64 12.71 1.41
CA LEU A 162 -6.58 11.55 0.52
C LEU A 162 -7.00 10.23 1.20
N PRO A 163 -6.56 9.89 2.43
CA PRO A 163 -6.97 8.64 3.08
C PRO A 163 -8.47 8.56 3.42
N LYS A 164 -9.15 9.71 3.44
CA LYS A 164 -10.59 9.80 3.76
C LYS A 164 -11.50 9.56 2.54
N ILE A 165 -10.93 9.46 1.35
CA ILE A 165 -11.70 9.20 0.14
C ILE A 165 -12.23 7.76 0.18
N THR A 166 -13.54 7.62 0.10
CA THR A 166 -14.19 6.31 0.03
C THR A 166 -14.27 5.84 -1.41
N MET A 167 -13.52 4.78 -1.74
CA MET A 167 -13.57 4.16 -3.06
C MET A 167 -14.83 3.30 -3.23
N PRO A 168 -15.42 3.21 -4.45
CA PRO A 168 -16.62 2.42 -4.71
C PRO A 168 -16.49 0.95 -4.30
N ASN A 169 -15.32 0.36 -4.45
CA ASN A 169 -15.06 -1.05 -4.11
C ASN A 169 -14.34 -1.24 -2.76
N ARG A 170 -14.47 -0.27 -1.84
CA ARG A 170 -13.81 -0.31 -0.53
C ARG A 170 -14.07 -1.60 0.25
N ALA A 171 -15.28 -2.11 0.21
CA ALA A 171 -15.74 -3.29 0.92
C ALA A 171 -15.84 -4.55 0.03
N GLY A 172 -15.38 -4.49 -1.22
CA GLY A 172 -15.54 -5.59 -2.19
C GLY A 172 -14.48 -6.69 -2.10
N PHE A 173 -13.51 -6.55 -1.19
CA PHE A 173 -12.46 -7.57 -0.99
C PHE A 173 -12.79 -8.44 0.20
N VAL A 174 -12.77 -9.75 0.00
CA VAL A 174 -12.89 -10.75 1.05
C VAL A 174 -11.48 -11.20 1.44
N LEU A 175 -11.12 -11.00 2.69
CA LEU A 175 -9.87 -11.52 3.23
C LEU A 175 -10.00 -13.05 3.39
N HIS A 176 -9.21 -13.81 2.64
CA HIS A 176 -9.14 -15.27 2.77
C HIS A 176 -8.19 -15.74 3.88
N TRP A 177 -7.41 -14.82 4.41
CA TRP A 177 -6.48 -15.13 5.50
C TRP A 177 -7.15 -14.80 6.82
N PRO A 178 -7.09 -15.69 7.83
CA PRO A 178 -7.62 -15.36 9.15
C PRO A 178 -6.92 -14.11 9.67
N GLU A 179 -7.70 -13.20 10.26
CA GLU A 179 -7.10 -12.12 11.01
C GLU A 179 -6.22 -12.72 12.12
N PRO A 180 -5.02 -12.19 12.36
CA PRO A 180 -4.27 -12.59 13.53
C PRO A 180 -5.09 -12.25 14.78
N ASP A 181 -5.25 -13.24 15.67
CA ASP A 181 -5.89 -13.11 16.97
C ASP A 181 -5.24 -12.02 17.85
#